data_044f590b30a7ca65904e15222bdaea55
#
_entry.id   044f590b30a7ca65904e15222bdaea55
#
_cell.length_a   1.000
_cell.length_b   1.000
_cell.length_c   1.000
_cell.angle_alpha   90.00
_cell.angle_beta   90.00
_cell.angle_gamma   90.00
#
_symmetry.space_group_name_H-M   'P 1'
#
loop_
_entity.id
_entity.type
_entity.pdbx_description
1 polymer ?
#
loop_
_entity_poly.entity_id
_entity_poly.type
_entity_poly.pdbx_seq_one_letter_code
_entity_poly.pdbx_strand_id
1 'polypeptide(L)'
;KTHRSRHYLMGHAENTLNDNNIYSMCRTSAGQLYIGTTTGLNLYNHETNDFTRIHKMDGIFVFNILEDSKGNIWFATYNSGIFKYNPRNNSWKNYVSTPGVPHGLPYNKVISIYEDSKQRLWFTMLGRGFCSFNQDTEEFTTYDSSQGLANDVIYKIVEANNDILWLT
;
A
#
# COMPACT_ATOMS: atom_id res chain seq x y z
N LYS A 1 1.68 -35.75 7.52
CA LYS A 1 2.18 -34.39 7.83
C LYS A 1 1.28 -33.82 8.91
N THR A 2 1.80 -33.55 10.12
CA THR A 2 1.04 -32.85 11.17
C THR A 2 0.95 -31.38 10.80
N HIS A 3 -0.26 -30.89 10.54
CA HIS A 3 -0.50 -29.46 10.36
C HIS A 3 -0.39 -28.78 11.72
N ARG A 4 0.62 -27.93 11.89
CA ARG A 4 0.75 -27.07 13.08
C ARG A 4 0.25 -25.69 12.69
N SER A 5 -0.69 -25.14 13.44
CA SER A 5 -1.11 -23.73 13.35
C SER A 5 -0.51 -22.94 14.49
N ARG A 6 -0.18 -21.67 14.26
CA ARG A 6 0.24 -20.72 15.26
C ARG A 6 -0.65 -19.47 15.16
N HIS A 7 -1.09 -19.00 16.31
CA HIS A 7 -1.91 -17.79 16.41
C HIS A 7 -1.04 -16.66 16.95
N TYR A 8 -1.12 -15.50 16.30
CA TYR A 8 -0.49 -14.27 16.74
C TYR A 8 -1.59 -13.26 17.06
N LEU A 9 -1.49 -12.62 18.21
CA LEU A 9 -2.47 -11.65 18.68
C LEU A 9 -1.76 -10.32 18.97
N MET A 10 -2.55 -9.24 18.92
CA MET A 10 -2.09 -7.95 19.40
C MET A 10 -1.73 -8.01 20.88
N GLY A 11 -0.77 -7.20 21.28
CA GLY A 11 -0.35 -7.07 22.68
C GLY A 11 0.26 -5.70 22.95
N HIS A 12 0.62 -5.45 24.22
CA HIS A 12 1.25 -4.20 24.62
C HIS A 12 2.77 -4.21 24.42
N ALA A 13 3.39 -5.39 24.30
CA ALA A 13 4.83 -5.49 24.06
C ALA A 13 5.17 -5.12 22.60
N GLU A 14 6.34 -4.51 22.41
CA GLU A 14 6.83 -4.05 21.10
C GLU A 14 7.00 -5.16 20.07
N ASN A 15 7.24 -6.38 20.55
CA ASN A 15 7.40 -7.56 19.69
C ASN A 15 6.10 -8.32 19.43
N THR A 16 4.95 -7.69 19.62
CA THR A 16 3.63 -8.23 19.28
C THR A 16 2.99 -7.41 18.17
N LEU A 17 1.98 -7.98 17.50
CA LEU A 17 1.15 -7.21 16.57
C LEU A 17 0.57 -5.97 17.27
N ASN A 18 0.48 -4.87 16.53
CA ASN A 18 -0.14 -3.64 17.03
C ASN A 18 -1.67 -3.69 16.96
N ASP A 19 -2.25 -4.60 16.15
CA ASP A 19 -3.70 -4.78 16.01
C ASP A 19 -4.01 -6.21 15.51
N ASN A 20 -5.21 -6.71 15.84
CA ASN A 20 -5.72 -7.99 15.34
C ASN A 20 -6.40 -7.87 13.96
N ASN A 21 -6.75 -6.66 13.54
CA ASN A 21 -7.38 -6.41 12.24
C ASN A 21 -6.31 -6.25 11.17
N ILE A 22 -5.96 -7.35 10.50
CA ILE A 22 -4.97 -7.39 9.43
C ILE A 22 -5.70 -7.16 8.10
N TYR A 23 -5.26 -6.17 7.33
CA TYR A 23 -5.81 -5.83 6.02
C TYR A 23 -4.92 -6.21 4.85
N SER A 24 -3.62 -6.20 5.05
CA SER A 24 -2.67 -6.53 3.99
C SER A 24 -1.42 -7.21 4.52
N MET A 25 -0.85 -8.05 3.68
CA MET A 25 0.46 -8.66 3.89
C MET A 25 1.23 -8.62 2.58
N CYS A 26 2.51 -8.32 2.67
CA CYS A 26 3.42 -8.34 1.52
C CYS A 26 4.73 -9.02 1.91
N ARG A 27 5.07 -10.10 1.21
CA ARG A 27 6.40 -10.71 1.31
C ARG A 27 7.26 -10.13 0.20
N THR A 28 8.34 -9.46 0.59
CA THR A 28 9.26 -8.85 -0.35
C THR A 28 10.20 -9.86 -1.01
N SER A 29 10.82 -9.45 -2.10
CA SER A 29 11.86 -10.22 -2.80
C SER A 29 13.05 -10.54 -1.90
N ALA A 30 13.33 -9.68 -0.90
CA ALA A 30 14.34 -9.90 0.15
C ALA A 30 13.87 -10.86 1.25
N GLY A 31 12.64 -11.39 1.16
CA GLY A 31 12.06 -12.34 2.13
C GLY A 31 11.42 -11.70 3.35
N GLN A 32 11.41 -10.39 3.49
CA GLN A 32 10.72 -9.69 4.58
C GLN A 32 9.21 -9.79 4.44
N LEU A 33 8.48 -9.95 5.55
CA LEU A 33 7.03 -9.99 5.57
C LEU A 33 6.48 -8.78 6.33
N TYR A 34 5.91 -7.83 5.57
CA TYR A 34 5.19 -6.68 6.11
C TYR A 34 3.73 -7.03 6.34
N ILE A 35 3.17 -6.54 7.45
CA ILE A 35 1.78 -6.77 7.87
C ILE A 35 1.14 -5.43 8.20
N GLY A 36 0.19 -5.02 7.37
CA GLY A 36 -0.60 -3.81 7.53
C GLY A 36 -1.88 -4.08 8.31
N THR A 37 -2.13 -3.24 9.29
CA THR A 37 -3.28 -3.32 10.20
C THR A 37 -4.08 -2.02 10.20
N THR A 38 -5.17 -1.97 10.97
CA THR A 38 -5.95 -0.73 11.14
C THR A 38 -5.22 0.34 11.95
N THR A 39 -4.19 -0.02 12.72
CA THR A 39 -3.47 0.91 13.60
C THR A 39 -1.97 1.00 13.32
N GLY A 40 -1.48 0.40 12.23
CA GLY A 40 -0.06 0.54 11.87
C GLY A 40 0.50 -0.54 10.99
N LEU A 41 1.82 -0.62 11.00
CA LEU A 41 2.61 -1.54 10.18
C LEU A 41 3.55 -2.36 11.08
N ASN A 42 3.62 -3.66 10.80
CA ASN A 42 4.51 -4.59 11.48
C ASN A 42 5.40 -5.30 10.46
N LEU A 43 6.61 -5.61 10.88
CA LEU A 43 7.53 -6.49 10.17
C LEU A 43 7.67 -7.80 10.96
N TYR A 44 7.42 -8.94 10.31
CA TYR A 44 7.58 -10.25 10.94
C TYR A 44 9.05 -10.65 10.99
N ASN A 45 9.52 -11.06 12.16
CA ASN A 45 10.87 -11.57 12.38
C ASN A 45 10.84 -13.11 12.36
N HIS A 46 11.48 -13.69 11.36
CA HIS A 46 11.54 -15.15 11.19
C HIS A 46 12.42 -15.86 12.21
N GLU A 47 13.43 -15.18 12.77
CA GLU A 47 14.39 -15.79 13.71
C GLU A 47 13.79 -15.92 15.11
N THR A 48 13.20 -14.83 15.60
CA THR A 48 12.56 -14.76 16.92
C THR A 48 11.11 -15.17 16.89
N ASN A 49 10.51 -15.19 15.67
CA ASN A 49 9.14 -15.58 15.42
C ASN A 49 8.12 -14.68 16.14
N ASP A 50 8.41 -13.39 16.08
CA ASP A 50 7.64 -12.27 16.63
C ASP A 50 7.58 -11.10 15.64
N PHE A 51 7.29 -9.89 16.08
CA PHE A 51 7.10 -8.72 15.22
C PHE A 51 7.96 -7.54 15.67
N THR A 52 8.30 -6.69 14.72
CA THR A 52 8.83 -5.36 14.97
C THR A 52 7.83 -4.34 14.46
N ARG A 53 7.39 -3.41 15.31
CA ARG A 53 6.51 -2.31 14.92
C ARG A 53 7.27 -1.26 14.16
N ILE A 54 6.68 -0.77 13.08
CA ILE A 54 7.24 0.34 12.31
C ILE A 54 6.62 1.63 12.80
N HIS A 55 7.19 2.24 13.83
CA HIS A 55 6.64 3.40 14.56
C HIS A 55 6.31 4.61 13.67
N LYS A 56 6.97 4.73 12.51
CA LYS A 56 6.61 5.76 11.52
C LYS A 56 5.17 5.63 11.01
N MET A 57 4.58 4.47 11.17
CA MET A 57 3.21 4.14 10.70
C MET A 57 2.23 3.96 11.87
N ASP A 58 2.60 4.31 13.11
CA ASP A 58 1.72 4.19 14.27
C ASP A 58 0.44 5.02 14.10
N GLY A 59 -0.70 4.41 14.40
CA GLY A 59 -2.02 5.02 14.23
C GLY A 59 -2.50 5.14 12.77
N ILE A 60 -1.73 4.65 11.80
CA ILE A 60 -2.06 4.72 10.37
C ILE A 60 -2.69 3.41 9.92
N PHE A 61 -3.90 3.49 9.39
CA PHE A 61 -4.55 2.34 8.79
C PHE A 61 -3.89 2.00 7.43
N VAL A 62 -3.11 0.90 7.39
CA VAL A 62 -2.44 0.40 6.19
C VAL A 62 -3.36 -0.57 5.47
N PHE A 63 -3.92 -0.14 4.36
CA PHE A 63 -4.94 -0.88 3.62
C PHE A 63 -4.35 -1.87 2.61
N ASN A 64 -3.25 -1.48 1.96
CA ASN A 64 -2.57 -2.34 0.98
C ASN A 64 -1.06 -2.09 0.99
N ILE A 65 -0.28 -3.13 0.69
CA ILE A 65 1.19 -3.10 0.63
C ILE A 65 1.62 -3.75 -0.67
N LEU A 66 2.58 -3.13 -1.36
CA LEU A 66 3.17 -3.65 -2.59
C LEU A 66 4.68 -3.34 -2.63
N GLU A 67 5.50 -4.32 -3.01
CA GLU A 67 6.87 -4.08 -3.46
C GLU A 67 6.86 -3.85 -4.96
N ASP A 68 7.41 -2.71 -5.41
CA ASP A 68 7.53 -2.43 -6.84
C ASP A 68 8.74 -3.15 -7.46
N SER A 69 8.80 -3.20 -8.79
CA SER A 69 9.88 -3.83 -9.55
C SER A 69 11.26 -3.19 -9.31
N LYS A 70 11.31 -1.98 -8.74
CA LYS A 70 12.52 -1.28 -8.33
C LYS A 70 12.92 -1.59 -6.89
N GLY A 71 12.14 -2.41 -6.16
CA GLY A 71 12.37 -2.81 -4.78
C GLY A 71 11.98 -1.76 -3.75
N ASN A 72 11.16 -0.76 -4.10
CA ASN A 72 10.56 0.12 -3.10
C ASN A 72 9.29 -0.53 -2.55
N ILE A 73 8.99 -0.27 -1.30
CA ILE A 73 7.77 -0.75 -0.64
C ILE A 73 6.77 0.40 -0.57
N TRP A 74 5.59 0.17 -1.08
CA TRP A 74 4.50 1.13 -1.13
C TRP A 74 3.38 0.73 -0.18
N PHE A 75 2.84 1.71 0.55
CA PHE A 75 1.78 1.52 1.52
C PHE A 75 0.62 2.46 1.18
N ALA A 76 -0.51 1.88 0.77
CA ALA A 76 -1.77 2.61 0.64
C ALA A 76 -2.43 2.73 2.00
N THR A 77 -2.88 3.91 2.36
CA THR A 77 -3.49 4.17 3.67
C THR A 77 -4.89 4.74 3.54
N TYR A 78 -5.72 4.49 4.56
CA TYR A 78 -7.12 4.91 4.53
C TYR A 78 -7.31 6.44 4.60
N ASN A 79 -6.42 7.19 5.29
CA ASN A 79 -6.57 8.65 5.46
C ASN A 79 -5.25 9.44 5.38
N SER A 80 -4.10 8.75 5.19
CA SER A 80 -2.77 9.39 5.27
C SER A 80 -2.03 9.37 3.93
N GLY A 81 -2.77 9.13 2.82
CA GLY A 81 -2.21 9.09 1.47
C GLY A 81 -1.40 7.82 1.20
N ILE A 82 -0.26 7.99 0.56
CA ILE A 82 0.62 6.90 0.13
C ILE A 82 1.99 7.10 0.76
N PHE A 83 2.52 6.04 1.40
CA PHE A 83 3.92 6.03 1.83
C PHE A 83 4.76 5.17 0.88
N LYS A 84 5.95 5.65 0.57
CA LYS A 84 7.00 4.94 -0.14
C LYS A 84 8.19 4.75 0.79
N TYR A 85 8.67 3.53 0.92
CA TYR A 85 9.89 3.20 1.64
C TYR A 85 10.92 2.60 0.69
N ASN A 86 12.12 3.14 0.69
CA ASN A 86 13.25 2.57 -0.04
C ASN A 86 14.19 1.86 0.95
N PRO A 87 14.23 0.52 0.96
CA PRO A 87 15.05 -0.22 1.91
C PRO A 87 16.57 -0.09 1.67
N ARG A 88 17.00 0.29 0.45
CA ARG A 88 18.43 0.43 0.13
C ARG A 88 19.10 1.58 0.86
N ASN A 89 18.37 2.66 1.08
CA ASN A 89 18.88 3.87 1.75
C ASN A 89 18.08 4.27 3.00
N ASN A 90 17.16 3.42 3.43
CA ASN A 90 16.27 3.62 4.56
C ASN A 90 15.47 4.94 4.51
N SER A 91 15.09 5.38 3.28
CA SER A 91 14.35 6.63 3.12
C SER A 91 12.84 6.38 3.01
N TRP A 92 12.09 7.31 3.60
CA TRP A 92 10.63 7.33 3.56
C TRP A 92 10.15 8.61 2.87
N LYS A 93 9.13 8.48 2.05
CA LYS A 93 8.39 9.60 1.46
C LYS A 93 6.90 9.39 1.66
N ASN A 94 6.18 10.47 1.97
CA ASN A 94 4.72 10.46 2.07
C ASN A 94 4.13 11.39 1.03
N TYR A 95 3.22 10.88 0.22
CA TYR A 95 2.44 11.62 -0.76
C TYR A 95 1.04 11.82 -0.18
N VAL A 96 0.66 13.06 0.03
CA VAL A 96 -0.65 13.45 0.57
C VAL A 96 -1.38 14.36 -0.40
N SER A 97 -2.70 14.24 -0.43
CA SER A 97 -3.55 15.17 -1.17
C SER A 97 -3.49 16.54 -0.53
N THR A 98 -3.06 17.53 -1.32
CA THR A 98 -3.00 18.93 -0.91
C THR A 98 -3.83 19.75 -1.88
N PRO A 99 -4.86 20.48 -1.42
CA PRO A 99 -5.68 21.30 -2.28
C PRO A 99 -4.85 22.31 -3.09
N GLY A 100 -5.14 22.42 -4.40
CA GLY A 100 -4.49 23.38 -5.30
C GLY A 100 -3.10 22.97 -5.79
N VAL A 101 -2.58 21.79 -5.45
CA VAL A 101 -1.32 21.28 -6.00
C VAL A 101 -1.63 20.54 -7.31
N PRO A 102 -1.18 21.08 -8.47
CA PRO A 102 -1.33 20.38 -9.75
C PRO A 102 -0.60 19.04 -9.72
N HIS A 103 -1.19 18.03 -10.34
CA HIS A 103 -0.59 16.68 -10.44
C HIS A 103 -0.20 16.03 -9.08
N GLY A 104 -0.76 16.54 -7.98
CA GLY A 104 -0.62 15.91 -6.66
C GLY A 104 -1.52 14.69 -6.51
N LEU A 105 -1.34 13.94 -5.39
CA LEU A 105 -2.26 12.85 -5.04
C LEU A 105 -3.69 13.41 -4.90
N PRO A 106 -4.68 12.88 -5.62
CA PRO A 106 -6.02 13.48 -5.65
C PRO A 106 -6.82 13.27 -4.37
N TYR A 107 -6.53 12.20 -3.62
CA TYR A 107 -7.25 11.86 -2.39
C TYR A 107 -6.44 11.01 -1.43
N ASN A 108 -6.62 11.21 -0.11
CA ASN A 108 -5.83 10.50 0.91
C ASN A 108 -6.36 9.09 1.27
N LYS A 109 -7.58 8.73 0.84
CA LYS A 109 -8.12 7.38 1.06
C LYS A 109 -7.75 6.47 -0.08
N VAL A 110 -6.55 5.88 0.03
CA VAL A 110 -6.00 4.97 -0.98
C VAL A 110 -6.20 3.54 -0.51
N ILE A 111 -6.80 2.71 -1.34
CA ILE A 111 -7.22 1.35 -0.93
C ILE A 111 -6.52 0.23 -1.69
N SER A 112 -5.96 0.50 -2.86
CA SER A 112 -5.21 -0.52 -3.61
C SER A 112 -4.02 0.09 -4.34
N ILE A 113 -2.99 -0.70 -4.52
CA ILE A 113 -1.80 -0.41 -5.31
C ILE A 113 -1.62 -1.54 -6.31
N TYR A 114 -1.30 -1.19 -7.54
CA TYR A 114 -1.00 -2.15 -8.58
C TYR A 114 0.19 -1.65 -9.43
N GLU A 115 1.12 -2.53 -9.75
CA GLU A 115 2.16 -2.27 -10.73
C GLU A 115 1.85 -3.10 -11.99
N ASP A 116 1.74 -2.44 -13.14
CA ASP A 116 1.46 -3.11 -14.40
C ASP A 116 2.74 -3.68 -15.06
N SER A 117 2.57 -4.40 -16.15
CA SER A 117 3.68 -5.03 -16.89
C SER A 117 4.69 -4.02 -17.46
N LYS A 118 4.32 -2.74 -17.56
CA LYS A 118 5.19 -1.63 -17.97
C LYS A 118 5.81 -0.89 -16.79
N GLN A 119 5.69 -1.44 -15.57
CA GLN A 119 6.20 -0.86 -14.32
C GLN A 119 5.56 0.51 -13.97
N ARG A 120 4.35 0.77 -14.45
CA ARG A 120 3.55 1.92 -14.04
C ARG A 120 2.81 1.58 -12.75
N LEU A 121 2.84 2.49 -11.81
CA LEU A 121 2.11 2.35 -10.55
C LEU A 121 0.73 2.98 -10.66
N TRP A 122 -0.26 2.24 -10.19
CA TRP A 122 -1.66 2.60 -10.17
C TRP A 122 -2.20 2.54 -8.76
N PHE A 123 -2.98 3.53 -8.37
CA PHE A 123 -3.56 3.63 -7.04
C PHE A 123 -5.06 3.84 -7.17
N THR A 124 -5.86 3.04 -6.47
CA THR A 124 -7.30 3.24 -6.39
C THR A 124 -7.68 3.99 -5.13
N MET A 125 -8.71 4.82 -5.24
CA MET A 125 -9.15 5.67 -4.15
C MET A 125 -10.64 5.46 -3.87
N LEU A 126 -11.02 5.58 -2.62
CA LEU A 126 -12.41 5.41 -2.20
C LEU A 126 -13.24 6.65 -2.58
N GLY A 127 -13.93 6.58 -3.73
CA GLY A 127 -14.82 7.64 -4.21
C GLY A 127 -14.11 8.79 -4.98
N ARG A 128 -12.93 8.52 -5.56
CA ARG A 128 -12.19 9.47 -6.41
C ARG A 128 -11.49 8.78 -7.59
N GLY A 129 -12.07 7.67 -8.07
CA GLY A 129 -11.52 6.91 -9.18
C GLY A 129 -10.17 6.27 -8.85
N PHE A 130 -9.24 6.39 -9.79
CA PHE A 130 -7.88 5.90 -9.64
C PHE A 130 -6.87 6.87 -10.25
N CYS A 131 -5.59 6.69 -9.96
CA CYS A 131 -4.53 7.48 -10.56
C CYS A 131 -3.33 6.62 -10.93
N SER A 132 -2.61 7.06 -11.98
CA SER A 132 -1.25 6.60 -12.25
C SER A 132 -0.23 7.51 -11.56
N PHE A 133 0.96 6.97 -11.32
CA PHE A 133 2.09 7.71 -10.75
C PHE A 133 3.30 7.60 -11.65
N ASN A 134 3.79 8.74 -12.10
CA ASN A 134 5.06 8.81 -12.81
C ASN A 134 6.20 8.86 -11.78
N GLN A 135 7.03 7.83 -11.77
CA GLN A 135 8.13 7.72 -10.79
C GLN A 135 9.29 8.69 -11.05
N ASP A 136 9.41 9.25 -12.26
CA ASP A 136 10.50 10.16 -12.64
C ASP A 136 10.17 11.60 -12.30
N THR A 137 8.91 12.04 -12.58
CA THR A 137 8.43 13.40 -12.28
C THR A 137 7.77 13.49 -10.91
N GLU A 138 7.42 12.35 -10.31
CA GLU A 138 6.64 12.21 -9.07
C GLU A 138 5.23 12.83 -9.15
N GLU A 139 4.64 12.80 -10.33
CA GLU A 139 3.33 13.34 -10.62
C GLU A 139 2.26 12.25 -10.70
N PHE A 140 1.05 12.62 -10.27
CA PHE A 140 -0.14 11.78 -10.40
C PHE A 140 -1.00 12.25 -11.55
N THR A 141 -1.54 11.31 -12.32
CA THR A 141 -2.59 11.55 -13.31
C THR A 141 -3.87 10.84 -12.86
N THR A 142 -4.93 11.61 -12.65
CA THR A 142 -6.22 11.11 -12.15
C THR A 142 -7.12 10.67 -13.29
N TYR A 143 -7.91 9.62 -13.03
CA TYR A 143 -8.96 9.08 -13.89
C TYR A 143 -10.22 8.89 -13.05
N ASP A 144 -11.31 9.59 -13.37
CA ASP A 144 -12.56 9.59 -12.65
C ASP A 144 -13.79 9.64 -13.58
N SER A 145 -14.98 9.76 -13.03
CA SER A 145 -16.23 9.81 -13.77
C SER A 145 -16.32 11.00 -14.75
N SER A 146 -15.60 12.09 -14.52
CA SER A 146 -15.54 13.22 -15.46
C SER A 146 -14.85 12.86 -16.79
N GLN A 147 -14.08 11.77 -16.78
CA GLN A 147 -13.34 11.23 -17.93
C GLN A 147 -13.95 9.91 -18.45
N GLY A 148 -15.16 9.58 -18.01
CA GLY A 148 -15.93 8.45 -18.56
C GLY A 148 -15.89 7.18 -17.72
N LEU A 149 -15.35 7.19 -16.51
CA LEU A 149 -15.55 6.05 -15.60
C LEU A 149 -17.02 5.91 -15.21
N ALA A 150 -17.49 4.67 -15.13
CA ALA A 150 -18.86 4.39 -14.69
C ALA A 150 -19.09 4.69 -13.21
N ASN A 151 -18.04 4.60 -12.38
CA ASN A 151 -18.08 4.86 -10.95
C ASN A 151 -16.68 5.27 -10.45
N ASP A 152 -16.64 6.16 -9.45
CA ASP A 152 -15.40 6.61 -8.80
C ASP A 152 -14.95 5.72 -7.62
N VAL A 153 -15.70 4.68 -7.29
CA VAL A 153 -15.30 3.69 -6.30
C VAL A 153 -14.69 2.49 -7.02
N ILE A 154 -13.36 2.42 -7.03
CA ILE A 154 -12.58 1.35 -7.66
C ILE A 154 -11.82 0.61 -6.56
N TYR A 155 -12.11 -0.68 -6.39
CA TYR A 155 -11.48 -1.49 -5.34
C TYR A 155 -10.15 -2.11 -5.78
N LYS A 156 -10.06 -2.56 -7.02
CA LYS A 156 -8.84 -3.20 -7.54
C LYS A 156 -8.63 -2.88 -9.00
N ILE A 157 -7.36 -2.97 -9.40
CA ILE A 157 -6.91 -2.94 -10.79
C ILE A 157 -6.23 -4.28 -11.08
N VAL A 158 -6.53 -4.85 -12.24
CA VAL A 158 -5.85 -6.04 -12.78
C VAL A 158 -5.56 -5.79 -14.24
N GLU A 159 -4.34 -6.03 -14.67
CA GLU A 159 -3.97 -5.99 -16.08
C GLU A 159 -4.37 -7.29 -16.77
N ALA A 160 -5.07 -7.19 -17.88
CA ALA A 160 -5.27 -8.30 -18.82
C ALA A 160 -4.19 -8.24 -19.92
N ASN A 161 -4.26 -9.17 -20.86
CA ASN A 161 -3.37 -9.16 -22.03
C ASN A 161 -3.53 -7.84 -22.81
N ASN A 162 -2.41 -7.30 -23.34
CA ASN A 162 -2.38 -6.13 -24.23
C ASN A 162 -2.70 -4.78 -23.56
N ASP A 163 -2.17 -4.52 -22.38
CA ASP A 163 -2.29 -3.22 -21.69
C ASP A 163 -3.73 -2.82 -21.27
N ILE A 164 -4.65 -3.76 -21.28
CA ILE A 164 -6.03 -3.49 -20.83
C ILE A 164 -6.07 -3.63 -19.31
N LEU A 165 -6.46 -2.56 -18.63
CA LEU A 165 -6.70 -2.59 -17.19
C LEU A 165 -8.19 -2.86 -16.92
N TRP A 166 -8.45 -3.87 -16.11
CA TRP A 166 -9.76 -4.16 -15.56
C TRP A 166 -9.89 -3.50 -14.19
N LEU A 167 -11.03 -2.85 -14.00
CA LEU A 167 -11.36 -2.12 -12.77
C LEU A 167 -12.57 -2.77 -12.12
N THR A 168 -12.53 -2.97 -10.77
CA THR A 168 -13.64 -3.60 -10.02
C THR A 168 -14.13 -2.69 -8.91
#